data_7358e969848bfeb04dbc4379efd331a5
#
_entry.id   7358e969848bfeb04dbc4379efd331a5
#
_cell.length_a   1.000
_cell.length_b   1.000
_cell.length_c   1.000
_cell.angle_alpha   90.00
_cell.angle_beta   90.00
_cell.angle_gamma   90.00
#
_symmetry.space_group_name_H-M   'P 1'
#
loop_
_entity.id
_entity.type
_entity.pdbx_description
1 polymer ?
#
loop_
_entity_poly.entity_id
_entity_poly.type
_entity_poly.pdbx_seq_one_letter_code
_entity_poly.pdbx_strand_id
1 'polypeptide(L)'
;MAGLAAQKHFLYLELAKFLRAGIGIQKAVEALLKGRIPAFQREVLVAIESGLSRGQSVSSVFNGLAPKISSLEAVLIGAGEKSGTLGAAMEHLGGYFAMVAELEKRVFRGLIYPAVLVHLAVFSQTVPKVFSSRGAGMISDFITLMGGLWYVYGGVAMLFFLLKSVLEMASTNPRADRVLHFYRGCARRA
;
A
#
# COMPACT_ATOMS: atom_id res chain seq x y z
N MET A 1 -12.97 -0.75 4.46
CA MET A 1 -12.48 -0.49 3.09
C MET A 1 -11.32 -1.43 2.82
N ALA A 2 -11.29 -2.13 1.68
CA ALA A 2 -10.13 -2.96 1.32
C ALA A 2 -8.93 -2.05 1.05
N GLY A 3 -7.75 -2.38 1.60
CA GLY A 3 -6.51 -1.65 1.36
C GLY A 3 -6.15 -1.64 -0.12
N LEU A 4 -5.30 -0.71 -0.55
CA LEU A 4 -4.89 -0.59 -1.96
C LEU A 4 -4.25 -1.89 -2.47
N ALA A 5 -3.43 -2.55 -1.65
CA ALA A 5 -2.82 -3.83 -1.98
C ALA A 5 -3.86 -4.93 -2.26
N ALA A 6 -4.93 -5.00 -1.46
CA ALA A 6 -6.02 -5.94 -1.69
C ALA A 6 -6.77 -5.64 -3.00
N GLN A 7 -6.99 -4.37 -3.35
CA GLN A 7 -7.64 -3.99 -4.61
C GLN A 7 -6.77 -4.35 -5.83
N LYS A 8 -5.45 -4.14 -5.74
CA LYS A 8 -4.48 -4.56 -6.76
C LYS A 8 -4.42 -6.07 -6.91
N HIS A 9 -4.41 -6.81 -5.79
CA HIS A 9 -4.45 -8.27 -5.80
C HIS A 9 -5.64 -8.79 -6.63
N PHE A 10 -6.85 -8.33 -6.32
CA PHE A 10 -8.04 -8.76 -7.07
C PHE A 10 -8.01 -8.35 -8.54
N LEU A 11 -7.56 -7.13 -8.85
CA LEU A 11 -7.45 -6.65 -10.23
C LEU A 11 -6.53 -7.57 -11.07
N TYR A 12 -5.32 -7.82 -10.58
CA TYR A 12 -4.35 -8.64 -11.30
C TYR A 12 -4.77 -10.10 -11.40
N LEU A 13 -5.36 -10.64 -10.34
CA LEU A 13 -5.86 -12.03 -10.34
C LEU A 13 -7.01 -12.23 -11.34
N GLU A 14 -7.97 -11.31 -11.38
CA GLU A 14 -9.08 -11.40 -12.33
C GLU A 14 -8.58 -11.28 -13.78
N LEU A 15 -7.71 -10.32 -14.08
CA LEU A 15 -7.10 -10.24 -15.40
C LEU A 15 -6.32 -11.52 -15.77
N ALA A 16 -5.55 -12.07 -14.83
CA ALA A 16 -4.81 -13.31 -15.04
C ALA A 16 -5.72 -14.49 -15.39
N LYS A 17 -6.87 -14.64 -14.73
CA LYS A 17 -7.85 -15.70 -15.02
C LYS A 17 -8.34 -15.64 -16.46
N PHE A 18 -8.73 -14.47 -16.94
CA PHE A 18 -9.17 -14.28 -18.33
C PHE A 18 -8.05 -14.59 -19.33
N LEU A 19 -6.85 -14.07 -19.08
CA LEU A 19 -5.71 -14.27 -19.96
C LEU A 19 -5.28 -15.75 -20.04
N ARG A 20 -5.32 -16.47 -18.91
CA ARG A 20 -5.04 -17.91 -18.86
C ARG A 20 -6.12 -18.76 -19.55
N ALA A 21 -7.35 -18.29 -19.56
CA ALA A 21 -8.43 -18.90 -20.35
C ALA A 21 -8.32 -18.61 -21.86
N GLY A 22 -7.24 -17.93 -22.30
CA GLY A 22 -7.04 -17.58 -23.71
C GLY A 22 -7.84 -16.35 -24.18
N ILE A 23 -8.49 -15.65 -23.25
CA ILE A 23 -9.26 -14.44 -23.57
C ILE A 23 -8.29 -13.27 -23.66
N GLY A 24 -8.28 -12.57 -24.79
CA GLY A 24 -7.44 -11.38 -24.99
C GLY A 24 -7.71 -10.28 -23.96
N ILE A 25 -6.67 -9.51 -23.64
CA ILE A 25 -6.72 -8.47 -22.61
C ILE A 25 -7.86 -7.46 -22.82
N GLN A 26 -8.16 -7.08 -24.03
CA GLN A 26 -9.23 -6.14 -24.34
C GLN A 26 -10.61 -6.69 -23.91
N LYS A 27 -10.93 -7.94 -24.30
CA LYS A 27 -12.19 -8.59 -23.89
C LYS A 27 -12.24 -8.84 -22.37
N ALA A 28 -11.10 -9.12 -21.74
CA ALA A 28 -11.02 -9.28 -20.30
C ALA A 28 -11.38 -7.97 -19.57
N VAL A 29 -10.83 -6.84 -20.03
CA VAL A 29 -11.10 -5.51 -19.48
C VAL A 29 -12.58 -5.14 -19.67
N GLU A 30 -13.14 -5.31 -20.87
CA GLU A 30 -14.55 -5.06 -21.15
C GLU A 30 -15.49 -5.90 -20.25
N ALA A 31 -15.15 -7.17 -20.03
CA ALA A 31 -15.92 -8.06 -19.16
C ALA A 31 -15.90 -7.58 -17.69
N LEU A 32 -14.72 -7.18 -17.21
CA LEU A 32 -14.56 -6.69 -15.83
C LEU A 32 -15.26 -5.34 -15.62
N LEU A 33 -15.26 -4.44 -16.60
CA LEU A 33 -15.93 -3.14 -16.51
C LEU A 33 -17.45 -3.24 -16.40
N LYS A 34 -18.07 -4.33 -16.88
CA LYS A 34 -19.50 -4.61 -16.74
C LYS A 34 -19.86 -4.99 -15.29
N GLY A 35 -18.88 -5.41 -14.49
CA GLY A 35 -19.08 -5.81 -13.11
C GLY A 35 -19.15 -4.64 -12.14
N ARG A 36 -19.51 -4.94 -10.88
CA ARG A 36 -19.45 -3.99 -9.76
C ARG A 36 -18.07 -4.02 -9.16
N ILE A 37 -17.21 -3.09 -9.58
CA ILE A 37 -15.80 -3.00 -9.19
C ILE A 37 -15.50 -1.72 -8.40
N PRO A 38 -14.49 -1.73 -7.50
CA PRO A 38 -14.04 -0.55 -6.78
C PRO A 38 -13.57 0.55 -7.72
N ALA A 39 -13.64 1.81 -7.26
CA ALA A 39 -13.28 2.99 -8.06
C ALA A 39 -11.85 2.93 -8.62
N PHE A 40 -10.88 2.50 -7.79
CA PHE A 40 -9.49 2.33 -8.23
C PHE A 40 -9.36 1.33 -9.39
N GLN A 41 -10.00 0.15 -9.30
CA GLN A 41 -9.96 -0.86 -10.36
C GLN A 41 -10.62 -0.36 -11.64
N ARG A 42 -11.76 0.32 -11.51
CA ARG A 42 -12.46 0.93 -12.64
C ARG A 42 -11.57 1.94 -13.37
N GLU A 43 -10.89 2.81 -12.63
CA GLU A 43 -10.00 3.81 -13.21
C GLU A 43 -8.85 3.16 -14.01
N VAL A 44 -8.21 2.14 -13.45
CA VAL A 44 -7.13 1.40 -14.12
C VAL A 44 -7.66 0.69 -15.38
N LEU A 45 -8.81 0.00 -15.27
CA LEU A 45 -9.39 -0.73 -16.41
C LEU A 45 -9.85 0.21 -17.53
N VAL A 46 -10.45 1.37 -17.22
CA VAL A 46 -10.82 2.38 -18.22
C VAL A 46 -9.57 2.95 -18.91
N ALA A 47 -8.50 3.18 -18.17
CA ALA A 47 -7.24 3.61 -18.77
C ALA A 47 -6.66 2.55 -19.72
N ILE A 48 -6.71 1.28 -19.34
CA ILE A 48 -6.27 0.17 -20.22
C ILE A 48 -7.14 0.11 -21.48
N GLU A 49 -8.47 0.13 -21.34
CA GLU A 49 -9.41 0.10 -22.47
C GLU A 49 -9.13 1.26 -23.44
N SER A 50 -9.03 2.49 -22.92
CA SER A 50 -8.77 3.67 -23.73
C SER A 50 -7.38 3.67 -24.37
N GLY A 51 -6.37 3.11 -23.71
CA GLY A 51 -5.03 2.96 -24.26
C GLY A 51 -4.97 1.94 -25.39
N LEU A 52 -5.57 0.75 -25.17
CA LEU A 52 -5.64 -0.31 -26.17
C LEU A 52 -6.42 0.12 -27.41
N SER A 53 -7.52 0.87 -27.24
CA SER A 53 -8.29 1.41 -28.38
C SER A 53 -7.50 2.43 -29.22
N ARG A 54 -6.48 3.07 -28.62
CA ARG A 54 -5.53 3.94 -29.34
C ARG A 54 -4.31 3.20 -29.89
N GLY A 55 -4.28 1.88 -29.81
CA GLY A 55 -3.16 1.05 -30.26
C GLY A 55 -1.93 1.09 -29.34
N GLN A 56 -2.07 1.55 -28.11
CA GLN A 56 -0.98 1.55 -27.13
C GLN A 56 -0.76 0.14 -26.58
N SER A 57 0.50 -0.17 -26.24
CA SER A 57 0.82 -1.41 -25.51
C SER A 57 0.31 -1.36 -24.07
N VAL A 58 0.03 -2.51 -23.49
CA VAL A 58 -0.40 -2.62 -22.08
C VAL A 58 0.63 -1.98 -21.17
N SER A 59 1.91 -2.27 -21.37
CA SER A 59 3.01 -1.70 -20.60
C SER A 59 3.09 -0.18 -20.69
N SER A 60 2.81 0.40 -21.86
CA SER A 60 2.78 1.86 -22.04
C SER A 60 1.69 2.51 -21.20
N VAL A 61 0.49 1.90 -21.21
CA VAL A 61 -0.64 2.39 -20.41
C VAL A 61 -0.31 2.33 -18.90
N PHE A 62 0.26 1.20 -18.44
CA PHE A 62 0.62 1.05 -17.03
C PHE A 62 1.69 2.04 -16.59
N ASN A 63 2.68 2.34 -17.44
CA ASN A 63 3.66 3.40 -17.17
C ASN A 63 3.02 4.78 -17.01
N GLY A 64 1.97 5.07 -17.79
CA GLY A 64 1.23 6.33 -17.71
C GLY A 64 0.38 6.50 -16.45
N LEU A 65 0.17 5.42 -15.67
CA LEU A 65 -0.63 5.44 -14.44
C LEU A 65 0.17 5.74 -13.17
N ALA A 66 1.44 6.16 -13.28
CA ALA A 66 2.22 6.60 -12.13
C ALA A 66 1.54 7.82 -11.45
N PRO A 67 1.61 7.96 -10.10
CA PRO A 67 2.23 7.07 -9.12
C PRO A 67 1.35 5.91 -8.62
N LYS A 68 0.14 5.73 -9.14
CA LYS A 68 -0.81 4.68 -8.70
C LYS A 68 -0.28 3.27 -8.96
N ILE A 69 0.40 3.11 -10.08
CA ILE A 69 1.09 1.89 -10.48
C ILE A 69 2.59 2.11 -10.31
N SER A 70 3.25 1.18 -9.63
CA SER A 70 4.70 1.27 -9.42
C SER A 70 5.49 0.92 -10.68
N SER A 71 6.71 1.41 -10.77
CA SER A 71 7.63 1.07 -11.86
C SER A 71 7.88 -0.45 -11.96
N LEU A 72 7.93 -1.16 -10.83
CA LEU A 72 8.05 -2.61 -10.79
C LEU A 72 6.88 -3.31 -11.51
N GLU A 73 5.65 -2.89 -11.23
CA GLU A 73 4.46 -3.43 -11.89
C GLU A 73 4.54 -3.23 -13.41
N ALA A 74 4.84 -2.02 -13.85
CA ALA A 74 4.95 -1.69 -15.27
C ALA A 74 6.07 -2.48 -15.99
N VAL A 75 7.22 -2.67 -15.34
CA VAL A 75 8.34 -3.48 -15.88
C VAL A 75 7.94 -4.94 -16.02
N LEU A 76 7.32 -5.55 -15.00
CA LEU A 76 6.88 -6.95 -15.05
C LEU A 76 5.81 -7.17 -16.12
N ILE A 77 4.84 -6.26 -16.23
CA ILE A 77 3.81 -6.30 -17.27
C ILE A 77 4.45 -6.17 -18.65
N GLY A 78 5.40 -5.24 -18.82
CA GLY A 78 6.12 -5.08 -20.08
C GLY A 78 6.94 -6.30 -20.47
N ALA A 79 7.56 -6.98 -19.52
CA ALA A 79 8.25 -8.24 -19.77
C ALA A 79 7.28 -9.34 -20.20
N GLY A 80 6.14 -9.47 -19.50
CA GLY A 80 5.08 -10.45 -19.82
C GLY A 80 4.42 -10.18 -21.17
N GLU A 81 4.22 -8.90 -21.54
CA GLU A 81 3.68 -8.51 -22.84
C GLU A 81 4.62 -8.89 -23.99
N LYS A 82 5.90 -8.55 -23.86
CA LYS A 82 6.94 -8.88 -24.87
C LYS A 82 7.16 -10.37 -25.05
N SER A 83 7.07 -11.15 -23.97
CA SER A 83 7.25 -12.61 -24.03
C SER A 83 5.96 -13.38 -24.36
N GLY A 84 4.81 -12.71 -24.49
CA GLY A 84 3.52 -13.35 -24.67
C GLY A 84 2.97 -14.06 -23.41
N THR A 85 3.59 -13.84 -22.25
CA THR A 85 3.24 -14.46 -20.96
C THR A 85 2.53 -13.49 -20.02
N LEU A 86 1.74 -12.56 -20.56
CA LEU A 86 1.07 -11.51 -19.78
C LEU A 86 0.18 -12.08 -18.66
N GLY A 87 -0.50 -13.22 -18.91
CA GLY A 87 -1.30 -13.90 -17.90
C GLY A 87 -0.50 -14.36 -16.69
N ALA A 88 0.69 -14.92 -16.92
CA ALA A 88 1.60 -15.33 -15.84
C ALA A 88 2.15 -14.11 -15.08
N ALA A 89 2.50 -13.04 -15.78
CA ALA A 89 2.96 -11.79 -15.14
C ALA A 89 1.89 -11.19 -14.23
N MET A 90 0.64 -11.15 -14.68
CA MET A 90 -0.51 -10.70 -13.88
C MET A 90 -0.75 -11.60 -12.66
N GLU A 91 -0.63 -12.92 -12.82
CA GLU A 91 -0.77 -13.86 -11.70
C GLU A 91 0.32 -13.65 -10.63
N HIS A 92 1.57 -13.49 -11.05
CA HIS A 92 2.67 -13.18 -10.12
C HIS A 92 2.46 -11.87 -9.38
N LEU A 93 1.99 -10.82 -10.06
CA LEU A 93 1.63 -9.55 -9.42
C LEU A 93 0.45 -9.73 -8.45
N GLY A 94 -0.55 -10.51 -8.83
CA GLY A 94 -1.66 -10.86 -7.94
C GLY A 94 -1.18 -11.54 -6.67
N GLY A 95 -0.28 -12.53 -6.78
CA GLY A 95 0.33 -13.21 -5.63
C GLY A 95 1.15 -12.28 -4.74
N TYR A 96 1.96 -11.42 -5.34
CA TYR A 96 2.73 -10.41 -4.62
C TYR A 96 1.82 -9.48 -3.80
N PHE A 97 0.77 -8.94 -4.40
CA PHE A 97 -0.16 -8.06 -3.68
C PHE A 97 -1.04 -8.77 -2.66
N ALA A 98 -1.30 -10.08 -2.82
CA ALA A 98 -1.92 -10.89 -1.77
C ALA A 98 -1.06 -10.92 -0.50
N MET A 99 0.25 -11.14 -0.68
CA MET A 99 1.22 -11.16 0.42
C MET A 99 1.31 -9.79 1.10
N VAL A 100 1.40 -8.70 0.32
CA VAL A 100 1.43 -7.34 0.85
C VAL A 100 0.16 -7.02 1.65
N ALA A 101 -1.02 -7.37 1.12
CA ALA A 101 -2.29 -7.16 1.80
C ALA A 101 -2.39 -7.95 3.13
N GLU A 102 -1.84 -9.16 3.18
CA GLU A 102 -1.79 -9.94 4.42
C GLU A 102 -0.85 -9.32 5.44
N LEU A 103 0.31 -8.83 5.00
CA LEU A 103 1.25 -8.10 5.87
C LEU A 103 0.63 -6.82 6.43
N GLU A 104 -0.05 -6.02 5.60
CA GLU A 104 -0.79 -4.83 6.05
C GLU A 104 -1.79 -5.18 7.17
N LYS A 105 -2.57 -6.27 7.00
CA LYS A 105 -3.52 -6.73 8.03
C LYS A 105 -2.83 -7.18 9.31
N ARG A 106 -1.70 -7.89 9.22
CA ARG A 106 -0.95 -8.33 10.41
C ARG A 106 -0.40 -7.15 11.20
N VAL A 107 0.21 -6.18 10.51
CA VAL A 107 0.72 -4.95 11.14
C VAL A 107 -0.42 -4.20 11.83
N PHE A 108 -1.56 -4.03 11.16
CA PHE A 108 -2.71 -3.33 11.76
C PHE A 108 -3.24 -4.02 13.01
N ARG A 109 -3.38 -5.36 12.97
CA ARG A 109 -3.79 -6.13 14.15
C ARG A 109 -2.78 -6.04 15.29
N GLY A 110 -1.48 -6.07 14.97
CA GLY A 110 -0.41 -5.91 15.96
C GLY A 110 -0.40 -4.56 16.66
N LEU A 111 -0.85 -3.50 15.98
CA LEU A 111 -0.91 -2.15 16.56
C LEU A 111 -2.12 -1.91 17.46
N ILE A 112 -3.19 -2.70 17.33
CA ILE A 112 -4.40 -2.56 18.17
C ILE A 112 -4.07 -2.79 19.64
N TYR A 113 -3.30 -3.83 19.96
CA TYR A 113 -2.98 -4.16 21.35
C TYR A 113 -2.19 -3.05 22.07
N PRO A 114 -1.07 -2.53 21.55
CA PRO A 114 -0.39 -1.38 22.15
C PRO A 114 -1.28 -0.15 22.27
N ALA A 115 -2.12 0.13 21.25
CA ALA A 115 -3.03 1.26 21.30
C ALA A 115 -4.05 1.14 22.45
N VAL A 116 -4.64 -0.03 22.63
CA VAL A 116 -5.57 -0.29 23.76
C VAL A 116 -4.86 -0.13 25.09
N LEU A 117 -3.64 -0.67 25.25
CA LEU A 117 -2.87 -0.56 26.50
C LEU A 117 -2.56 0.90 26.85
N VAL A 118 -2.15 1.70 25.87
CA VAL A 118 -1.87 3.13 26.08
C VAL A 118 -3.14 3.87 26.54
N HIS A 119 -4.28 3.63 25.88
CA HIS A 119 -5.55 4.24 26.31
C HIS A 119 -5.95 3.80 27.72
N LEU A 120 -5.82 2.53 28.02
CA LEU A 120 -6.13 1.99 29.34
C LEU A 120 -5.23 2.57 30.42
N ALA A 121 -3.92 2.74 30.15
CA ALA A 121 -2.98 3.36 31.08
C ALA A 121 -3.33 4.81 31.38
N VAL A 122 -3.66 5.62 30.36
CA VAL A 122 -4.11 7.02 30.54
C VAL A 122 -5.41 7.05 31.31
N PHE A 123 -6.36 6.18 31.01
CA PHE A 123 -7.66 6.12 31.68
C PHE A 123 -7.49 5.73 33.17
N SER A 124 -6.63 4.75 33.47
CA SER A 124 -6.33 4.28 34.83
C SER A 124 -5.79 5.38 35.75
N GLN A 125 -5.02 6.34 35.23
CA GLN A 125 -4.46 7.43 36.02
C GLN A 125 -5.50 8.53 36.32
N THR A 126 -6.56 8.63 35.51
CA THR A 126 -7.55 9.71 35.60
C THR A 126 -8.75 9.33 36.46
N VAL A 127 -9.21 8.08 36.40
CA VAL A 127 -10.37 7.60 37.15
C VAL A 127 -10.25 7.84 38.66
N PRO A 128 -9.14 7.52 39.34
CA PRO A 128 -9.01 7.77 40.78
C PRO A 128 -9.07 9.27 41.15
N LYS A 129 -8.55 10.14 40.31
CA LYS A 129 -8.56 11.59 40.53
C LYS A 129 -9.97 12.18 40.46
N VAL A 130 -10.75 11.76 39.47
CA VAL A 130 -12.16 12.17 39.31
C VAL A 130 -13.00 11.74 40.50
N PHE A 131 -12.78 10.52 41.03
CA PHE A 131 -13.49 10.04 42.22
C PHE A 131 -13.05 10.72 43.52
N SER A 132 -11.78 11.15 43.61
CA SER A 132 -11.23 11.80 44.80
C SER A 132 -11.59 13.26 44.92
N SER A 133 -11.82 13.96 43.82
CA SER A 133 -12.02 15.42 43.77
C SER A 133 -13.44 15.91 44.12
N ARG A 134 -14.38 15.01 44.54
CA ARG A 134 -15.78 15.35 44.90
C ARG A 134 -16.46 16.39 44.01
N GLY A 135 -16.14 16.40 42.71
CA GLY A 135 -16.77 17.28 41.72
C GLY A 135 -16.17 18.70 41.60
N ALA A 136 -15.32 19.16 42.50
CA ALA A 136 -14.79 20.52 42.47
C ALA A 136 -13.67 20.76 41.40
N GLY A 137 -13.14 19.68 40.80
CA GLY A 137 -12.03 19.74 39.79
C GLY A 137 -12.31 19.01 38.48
N MET A 138 -13.56 18.65 38.20
CA MET A 138 -13.89 17.79 37.05
C MET A 138 -13.43 18.36 35.71
N ILE A 139 -13.44 19.68 35.54
CA ILE A 139 -12.98 20.36 34.32
C ILE A 139 -11.45 20.32 34.23
N SER A 140 -10.73 20.56 35.35
CA SER A 140 -9.26 20.54 35.36
C SER A 140 -8.73 19.11 35.15
N ASP A 141 -9.44 18.10 35.70
CA ASP A 141 -9.09 16.69 35.52
C ASP A 141 -9.32 16.22 34.08
N PHE A 142 -10.41 16.70 33.45
CA PHE A 142 -10.69 16.46 32.03
C PHE A 142 -9.64 17.12 31.12
N ILE A 143 -9.22 18.35 31.40
CA ILE A 143 -8.14 19.05 30.67
C ILE A 143 -6.82 18.29 30.82
N THR A 144 -6.50 17.78 32.01
CA THR A 144 -5.29 17.00 32.27
C THR A 144 -5.31 15.67 31.50
N LEU A 145 -6.47 15.03 31.39
CA LEU A 145 -6.66 13.81 30.60
C LEU A 145 -6.46 14.08 29.12
N MET A 146 -7.09 15.13 28.60
CA MET A 146 -6.91 15.56 27.21
C MET A 146 -5.45 15.93 26.93
N GLY A 147 -4.77 16.62 27.85
CA GLY A 147 -3.36 16.92 27.77
C GLY A 147 -2.49 15.67 27.72
N GLY A 148 -2.76 14.68 28.58
CA GLY A 148 -2.03 13.39 28.56
C GLY A 148 -2.18 12.64 27.25
N LEU A 149 -3.39 12.56 26.69
CA LEU A 149 -3.64 12.02 25.36
C LEU A 149 -2.89 12.77 24.26
N TRP A 150 -2.87 14.12 24.34
CA TRP A 150 -2.16 14.94 23.36
C TRP A 150 -0.65 14.67 23.35
N TYR A 151 -0.02 14.49 24.52
CA TYR A 151 1.40 14.14 24.60
C TYR A 151 1.69 12.76 23.99
N VAL A 152 0.84 11.79 24.23
CA VAL A 152 1.01 10.44 23.65
C VAL A 152 0.85 10.47 22.14
N TYR A 153 -0.22 11.07 21.63
CA TYR A 153 -0.44 11.17 20.18
C TYR A 153 0.60 12.05 19.50
N GLY A 154 1.04 13.14 20.13
CA GLY A 154 2.12 13.99 19.65
C GLY A 154 3.45 13.24 19.59
N GLY A 155 3.76 12.44 20.61
CA GLY A 155 4.96 11.57 20.62
C GLY A 155 4.92 10.49 19.51
N VAL A 156 3.79 9.84 19.33
CA VAL A 156 3.61 8.85 18.25
C VAL A 156 3.70 9.51 16.87
N ALA A 157 3.06 10.66 16.68
CA ALA A 157 3.14 11.41 15.43
C ALA A 157 4.57 11.89 15.13
N MET A 158 5.27 12.37 16.14
CA MET A 158 6.68 12.78 16.02
C MET A 158 7.58 11.59 15.66
N LEU A 159 7.39 10.42 16.29
CA LEU A 159 8.13 9.21 15.98
C LEU A 159 7.85 8.75 14.55
N PHE A 160 6.59 8.78 14.11
CA PHE A 160 6.19 8.45 12.75
C PHE A 160 6.83 9.40 11.72
N PHE A 161 6.85 10.70 12.02
CA PHE A 161 7.46 11.70 11.15
C PHE A 161 8.98 11.54 11.07
N LEU A 162 9.64 11.22 12.19
CA LEU A 162 11.08 10.93 12.22
C LEU A 162 11.41 9.66 11.42
N LEU A 163 10.64 8.58 11.60
CA LEU A 163 10.79 7.36 10.83
C LEU A 163 10.60 7.61 9.33
N LYS A 164 9.57 8.35 8.96
CA LYS A 164 9.33 8.75 7.57
C LYS A 164 10.49 9.57 7.00
N SER A 165 10.96 10.56 7.75
CA SER A 165 12.11 11.40 7.35
C SER A 165 13.40 10.59 7.17
N VAL A 166 13.66 9.64 8.07
CA VAL A 166 14.82 8.74 7.97
C VAL A 166 14.71 7.82 6.75
N LEU A 167 13.51 7.27 6.48
CA LEU A 167 13.27 6.43 5.31
C LEU A 167 13.38 7.22 3.99
N GLU A 168 12.86 8.44 3.95
CA GLU A 168 13.03 9.33 2.79
C GLU A 168 14.51 9.71 2.59
N MET A 169 15.24 9.98 3.67
CA MET A 169 16.68 10.27 3.61
C MET A 169 17.50 9.05 3.19
N ALA A 170 17.09 7.85 3.57
CA ALA A 170 17.71 6.59 3.12
C ALA A 170 17.43 6.29 1.65
N SER A 171 16.23 6.65 1.16
CA SER A 171 15.85 6.43 -0.26
C SER A 171 16.47 7.45 -1.22
N THR A 172 16.84 8.65 -0.72
CA THR A 172 17.48 9.71 -1.53
C THR A 172 19.01 9.69 -1.48
N ASN A 173 19.61 8.74 -0.74
CA ASN A 173 21.06 8.66 -0.66
C ASN A 173 21.66 8.03 -1.93
N PRO A 174 22.35 8.81 -2.81
CA PRO A 174 22.96 8.31 -4.04
C PRO A 174 24.19 7.41 -3.77
N ARG A 175 24.50 7.14 -2.48
CA ARG A 175 25.58 6.23 -2.08
C ARG A 175 25.18 4.76 -2.19
N ALA A 176 23.90 4.42 -2.10
CA ALA A 176 23.41 3.06 -2.30
C ALA A 176 23.60 2.59 -3.76
N ASP A 177 23.47 3.50 -4.71
CA ASP A 177 23.65 3.20 -6.14
C ASP A 177 25.12 2.87 -6.47
N ARG A 178 26.10 3.48 -5.78
CA ARG A 178 27.54 3.19 -5.97
C ARG A 178 27.92 1.79 -5.50
N VAL A 179 27.31 1.29 -4.45
CA VAL A 179 27.58 -0.06 -3.93
C VAL A 179 27.00 -1.12 -4.88
N LEU A 180 25.83 -0.88 -5.44
CA LEU A 180 25.22 -1.77 -6.44
C LEU A 180 26.00 -1.78 -7.77
N HIS A 181 26.54 -0.64 -8.21
CA HIS A 181 27.42 -0.58 -9.38
C HIS A 181 28.74 -1.30 -9.16
N PHE A 182 29.29 -1.27 -7.95
CA PHE A 182 30.53 -2.01 -7.63
C PHE A 182 30.32 -3.53 -7.68
N TYR A 183 29.20 -4.03 -7.14
CA TYR A 183 28.84 -5.45 -7.21
C TYR A 183 28.55 -5.93 -8.64
N ARG A 184 27.88 -5.11 -9.46
CA ARG A 184 27.65 -5.42 -10.88
C ARG A 184 28.94 -5.44 -11.72
N GLY A 185 29.93 -4.64 -11.34
CA GLY A 185 31.23 -4.60 -11.99
C GLY A 185 32.09 -5.85 -11.70
N CYS A 186 32.01 -6.40 -10.50
CA CYS A 186 32.72 -7.63 -10.14
C CYS A 186 32.10 -8.89 -10.75
N ALA A 187 30.78 -8.96 -10.92
CA ALA A 187 30.09 -10.11 -11.48
C ALA A 187 30.28 -10.28 -13.02
N ARG A 188 30.83 -9.29 -13.72
CA ARG A 188 31.15 -9.39 -15.15
C ARG A 188 32.58 -9.80 -15.44
N ARG A 189 33.42 -10.01 -14.43
CA ARG A 189 34.82 -10.41 -14.58
C ARG A 189 35.14 -11.82 -14.03
N ALA A 190 34.13 -12.54 -13.56
CA ALA A 190 34.17 -13.96 -13.24
C ALA A 190 33.34 -14.76 -14.26
#